data_53e1ce6b8a4e4f4ebd1e2b160d8aba61
#
_entry.id   53e1ce6b8a4e4f4ebd1e2b160d8aba61
#
_cell.length_a   1.000
_cell.length_b   1.000
_cell.length_c   1.000
_cell.angle_alpha   90.00
_cell.angle_beta   90.00
_cell.angle_gamma   90.00
#
_symmetry.space_group_name_H-M   'P 1'
#
loop_
_entity.id
_entity.type
_entity.pdbx_description
1 polymer ?
#
loop_
_entity_poly.entity_id
_entity_poly.type
_entity_poly.pdbx_seq_one_letter_code
_entity_poly.pdbx_strand_id
1 'polypeptide(L)'
;MLRWEDGKDHLLPQDFADMLGWKELALKVDSAYLKLTNKNKTLILCDNYGQAGAINFYTKQNLKAVSFNADYLNWFDLSKEYDNLITIKEVKGVNVELQETAPFFQNAMLAGLITNQYAREYGTGIFVFTGAKIDIRQRIKNTIEEKKKFH
;
A
#
# COMPACT_ATOMS: atom_id res chain seq x y z
N MET A 1 -25.70 3.66 7.63
CA MET A 1 -27.11 3.99 7.53
C MET A 1 -27.66 3.65 6.16
N LEU A 2 -28.78 3.02 6.10
CA LEU A 2 -29.34 2.47 4.87
C LEU A 2 -30.68 3.11 4.55
N ARG A 3 -30.79 3.61 3.34
CA ARG A 3 -32.03 4.16 2.83
C ARG A 3 -32.13 3.88 1.35
N TRP A 4 -33.27 3.43 0.92
CA TRP A 4 -33.47 2.98 -0.44
C TRP A 4 -34.63 3.64 -1.15
N GLU A 5 -35.66 4.00 -0.39
CA GLU A 5 -36.92 4.44 -0.96
C GLU A 5 -36.82 5.80 -1.63
N ASP A 6 -35.88 6.63 -1.21
CA ASP A 6 -35.74 7.98 -1.76
C ASP A 6 -34.83 8.03 -2.98
N GLY A 7 -34.26 6.89 -3.39
CA GLY A 7 -33.36 6.84 -4.52
C GLY A 7 -32.03 7.54 -4.35
N LYS A 8 -31.74 7.99 -3.14
CA LYS A 8 -30.44 8.64 -2.84
C LYS A 8 -29.39 7.61 -2.53
N ASP A 9 -28.15 8.01 -2.73
CA ASP A 9 -27.01 7.17 -2.41
C ASP A 9 -26.84 7.03 -0.91
N HIS A 10 -27.01 5.83 -0.42
CA HIS A 10 -26.78 5.46 0.97
C HIS A 10 -25.78 4.32 1.01
N LEU A 11 -24.91 4.35 2.01
CA LEU A 11 -23.92 3.29 2.16
C LEU A 11 -24.60 1.96 2.50
N LEU A 12 -24.31 0.94 1.71
CA LEU A 12 -24.63 -0.44 2.04
C LEU A 12 -23.79 -0.87 3.25
N PRO A 13 -24.23 -1.88 4.02
CA PRO A 13 -23.39 -2.42 5.10
C PRO A 13 -21.99 -2.78 4.62
N GLN A 14 -21.88 -3.36 3.43
CA GLN A 14 -20.57 -3.71 2.87
C GLN A 14 -19.76 -2.47 2.52
N ASP A 15 -20.38 -1.44 1.94
CA ASP A 15 -19.68 -0.20 1.61
C ASP A 15 -19.15 0.50 2.85
N PHE A 16 -19.95 0.47 3.93
CA PHE A 16 -19.53 1.07 5.20
C PHE A 16 -18.34 0.31 5.80
N ALA A 17 -18.39 -1.03 5.78
CA ALA A 17 -17.31 -1.86 6.29
C ALA A 17 -16.03 -1.65 5.46
N ASP A 18 -16.16 -1.56 4.14
CA ASP A 18 -15.02 -1.31 3.25
C ASP A 18 -14.41 0.06 3.51
N MET A 19 -15.22 1.09 3.72
CA MET A 19 -14.74 2.42 4.07
C MET A 19 -13.95 2.41 5.37
N LEU A 20 -14.44 1.70 6.40
CA LEU A 20 -13.71 1.56 7.66
C LEU A 20 -12.40 0.81 7.46
N GLY A 21 -12.40 -0.20 6.60
CA GLY A 21 -11.18 -0.93 6.23
C GLY A 21 -10.17 -0.04 5.53
N TRP A 22 -10.61 0.80 4.61
CA TRP A 22 -9.74 1.77 3.92
C TRP A 22 -9.12 2.78 4.91
N LYS A 23 -9.92 3.27 5.85
CA LYS A 23 -9.41 4.18 6.89
C LYS A 23 -8.42 3.47 7.80
N GLU A 24 -8.71 2.25 8.20
CA GLU A 24 -7.81 1.44 9.02
C GLU A 24 -6.47 1.26 8.31
N LEU A 25 -6.51 0.93 7.02
CA LEU A 25 -5.31 0.77 6.21
C LEU A 25 -4.45 2.03 6.24
N ALA A 26 -5.04 3.17 5.91
CA ALA A 26 -4.31 4.43 5.83
C ALA A 26 -3.71 4.82 7.18
N LEU A 27 -4.45 4.67 8.27
CA LEU A 27 -3.95 5.01 9.61
C LEU A 27 -2.82 4.10 10.05
N LYS A 28 -2.87 2.82 9.71
CA LYS A 28 -1.80 1.87 10.04
C LYS A 28 -0.54 2.14 9.20
N VAL A 29 -0.71 2.50 7.93
CA VAL A 29 0.42 2.91 7.09
C VAL A 29 1.03 4.21 7.62
N ASP A 30 0.22 5.19 8.00
CA ASP A 30 0.72 6.42 8.63
C ASP A 30 1.54 6.09 9.88
N SER A 31 1.06 5.20 10.74
CA SER A 31 1.77 4.80 11.95
C SER A 31 3.11 4.13 11.64
N ALA A 32 3.13 3.25 10.66
CA ALA A 32 4.36 2.58 10.24
C ALA A 32 5.37 3.59 9.68
N TYR A 33 4.89 4.52 8.87
CA TYR A 33 5.70 5.56 8.26
C TYR A 33 6.37 6.45 9.33
N LEU A 34 5.61 6.84 10.35
CA LEU A 34 6.11 7.72 11.42
C LEU A 34 7.25 7.11 12.23
N LYS A 35 7.36 5.78 12.25
CA LYS A 35 8.42 5.07 12.96
C LYS A 35 9.72 4.96 12.17
N LEU A 36 9.71 5.33 10.89
CA LEU A 36 10.87 5.17 10.04
C LEU A 36 11.89 6.29 10.26
N THR A 37 13.16 5.94 10.05
CA THR A 37 14.21 6.92 9.77
C THR A 37 14.25 7.15 8.26
N ASN A 38 14.76 8.30 7.82
CA ASN A 38 14.81 8.65 6.39
C ASN A 38 13.43 8.54 5.72
N LYS A 39 12.41 9.12 6.37
CA LYS A 39 11.01 9.04 5.90
C LYS A 39 10.83 9.52 4.46
N ASN A 40 11.57 10.54 4.06
CA ASN A 40 11.52 11.10 2.72
C ASN A 40 12.06 10.16 1.64
N LYS A 41 12.75 9.09 2.05
CA LYS A 41 13.30 8.06 1.15
C LYS A 41 12.47 6.77 1.21
N THR A 42 11.19 6.89 1.46
CA THR A 42 10.27 5.74 1.58
C THR A 42 9.34 5.66 0.39
N LEU A 43 9.29 4.49 -0.23
CA LEU A 43 8.31 4.17 -1.26
C LEU A 43 7.18 3.37 -0.62
N ILE A 44 5.94 3.75 -0.93
CA ILE A 44 4.75 3.01 -0.49
C ILE A 44 4.13 2.37 -1.73
N LEU A 45 4.21 1.05 -1.81
CA LEU A 45 3.80 0.28 -2.97
C LEU A 45 2.64 -0.64 -2.59
N CYS A 46 1.54 -0.51 -3.31
CA CYS A 46 0.33 -1.28 -3.08
C CYS A 46 0.11 -2.30 -4.19
N ASP A 47 -0.58 -3.39 -3.86
CA ASP A 47 -0.94 -4.41 -4.84
C ASP A 47 -1.91 -3.89 -5.89
N ASN A 48 -2.78 -2.96 -5.50
CA ASN A 48 -3.77 -2.44 -6.44
C ASN A 48 -4.01 -0.94 -6.23
N TYR A 49 -4.66 -0.34 -7.23
CA TYR A 49 -4.91 1.10 -7.21
C TYR A 49 -5.92 1.52 -6.13
N GLY A 50 -6.82 0.63 -5.72
CA GLY A 50 -7.79 0.92 -4.66
C GLY A 50 -7.10 1.15 -3.33
N GLN A 51 -6.13 0.31 -2.99
CA GLN A 51 -5.31 0.49 -1.79
C GLN A 51 -4.53 1.80 -1.83
N ALA A 52 -3.88 2.07 -2.96
CA ALA A 52 -3.12 3.31 -3.12
C ALA A 52 -4.03 4.54 -3.01
N GLY A 53 -5.20 4.50 -3.63
CA GLY A 53 -6.18 5.58 -3.56
C GLY A 53 -6.67 5.80 -2.14
N ALA A 54 -6.94 4.74 -1.39
CA ALA A 54 -7.40 4.83 0.00
C ALA A 54 -6.33 5.49 0.88
N ILE A 55 -5.09 5.07 0.76
CA ILE A 55 -3.99 5.67 1.52
C ILE A 55 -3.87 7.15 1.19
N ASN A 56 -3.86 7.50 -0.10
CA ASN A 56 -3.70 8.89 -0.54
C ASN A 56 -4.86 9.77 -0.08
N PHE A 57 -6.06 9.22 0.03
CA PHE A 57 -7.24 9.95 0.45
C PHE A 57 -7.32 10.13 1.97
N TYR A 58 -7.06 9.07 2.74
CA TYR A 58 -7.27 9.08 4.19
C TYR A 58 -6.02 9.40 5.01
N THR A 59 -4.85 9.46 4.40
CA THR A 59 -3.60 9.73 5.13
C THR A 59 -3.66 11.08 5.85
N LYS A 60 -3.09 11.12 7.04
CA LYS A 60 -2.87 12.36 7.80
C LYS A 60 -1.42 12.83 7.73
N GLN A 61 -0.57 12.07 7.03
CA GLN A 61 0.86 12.35 6.88
C GLN A 61 1.23 12.80 5.48
N ASN A 62 0.23 13.09 4.64
CA ASN A 62 0.43 13.52 3.26
C ASN A 62 1.25 12.51 2.44
N LEU A 63 0.96 11.23 2.63
CA LEU A 63 1.66 10.15 1.94
C LEU A 63 1.23 10.05 0.48
N LYS A 64 2.13 9.54 -0.34
CA LYS A 64 1.85 9.21 -1.74
C LYS A 64 2.13 7.74 -1.96
N ALA A 65 1.06 6.94 -1.99
CA ALA A 65 1.13 5.53 -2.30
C ALA A 65 0.93 5.31 -3.79
N VAL A 66 1.62 4.32 -4.34
CA VAL A 66 1.58 3.98 -5.75
C VAL A 66 1.32 2.49 -5.95
N SER A 67 1.00 2.12 -7.17
CA SER A 67 0.76 0.74 -7.57
C SER A 67 1.25 0.56 -9.00
N PHE A 68 1.60 -0.67 -9.36
CA PHE A 68 1.94 -0.97 -10.75
C PHE A 68 0.70 -1.14 -11.65
N ASN A 69 -0.50 -0.93 -11.11
CA ASN A 69 -1.74 -1.03 -11.87
C ASN A 69 -2.09 0.28 -12.57
N ALA A 70 -2.66 0.14 -13.76
CA ALA A 70 -3.33 1.23 -14.48
C ALA A 70 -2.46 2.49 -14.58
N ASP A 71 -3.10 3.64 -14.39
CA ASP A 71 -2.46 4.94 -14.57
C ASP A 71 -1.43 5.28 -13.50
N TYR A 72 -1.40 4.53 -12.40
CA TYR A 72 -0.41 4.75 -11.34
C TYR A 72 1.03 4.50 -11.79
N LEU A 73 1.26 3.87 -12.94
CA LEU A 73 2.60 3.71 -13.49
C LEU A 73 3.30 5.05 -13.68
N ASN A 74 2.54 6.11 -13.94
CA ASN A 74 3.10 7.44 -14.17
C ASN A 74 3.31 8.23 -12.87
N TRP A 75 2.90 7.68 -11.72
CA TRP A 75 2.94 8.39 -10.45
C TRP A 75 4.20 8.08 -9.63
N PHE A 76 5.04 7.14 -10.12
CA PHE A 76 6.29 6.83 -9.45
C PHE A 76 7.27 8.00 -9.60
N ASP A 77 7.82 8.44 -8.48
CA ASP A 77 8.87 9.46 -8.48
C ASP A 77 10.22 8.78 -8.65
N LEU A 78 10.71 8.74 -9.87
CA LEU A 78 11.98 8.11 -10.22
C LEU A 78 13.17 9.05 -10.06
N SER A 79 12.94 10.28 -9.61
CA SER A 79 14.01 11.22 -9.29
C SER A 79 14.57 11.01 -7.90
N LYS A 80 13.86 10.30 -7.03
CA LYS A 80 14.26 10.03 -5.65
C LYS A 80 15.02 8.72 -5.52
N GLU A 81 15.91 8.68 -4.56
CA GLU A 81 16.46 7.44 -4.05
C GLU A 81 15.61 6.94 -2.89
N TYR A 82 15.42 5.63 -2.80
CA TYR A 82 14.63 5.01 -1.75
C TYR A 82 15.48 4.06 -0.92
N ASP A 83 15.40 4.20 0.40
CA ASP A 83 16.05 3.29 1.36
C ASP A 83 15.02 2.38 2.03
N ASN A 84 13.77 2.79 2.08
CA ASN A 84 12.69 2.09 2.76
C ASN A 84 11.57 1.75 1.78
N LEU A 85 10.93 0.62 2.03
CA LEU A 85 9.78 0.18 1.26
C LEU A 85 8.68 -0.23 2.21
N ILE A 86 7.48 0.32 2.02
CA ILE A 86 6.28 -0.18 2.67
C ILE A 86 5.45 -0.84 1.57
N THR A 87 5.14 -2.13 1.74
CA THR A 87 4.29 -2.84 0.79
C THR A 87 2.96 -3.17 1.45
N ILE A 88 1.90 -3.06 0.68
CA ILE A 88 0.55 -3.42 1.09
C ILE A 88 0.14 -4.61 0.22
N LYS A 89 -0.03 -5.76 0.86
CA LYS A 89 -0.33 -6.99 0.16
C LYS A 89 -1.36 -7.82 0.90
N GLU A 90 -2.15 -8.56 0.14
CA GLU A 90 -3.03 -9.56 0.71
C GLU A 90 -2.17 -10.67 1.34
N VAL A 91 -2.50 -11.01 2.58
CA VAL A 91 -1.71 -11.98 3.33
C VAL A 91 -2.18 -13.40 3.03
N LYS A 92 -1.71 -13.95 1.94
CA LYS A 92 -1.74 -15.39 1.72
C LYS A 92 -0.35 -15.94 2.02
N GLY A 93 -0.06 -16.05 3.32
CA GLY A 93 1.27 -16.45 3.74
C GLY A 93 2.16 -15.23 3.97
N VAL A 94 2.06 -14.65 5.16
CA VAL A 94 2.97 -13.62 5.67
C VAL A 94 4.42 -13.96 5.34
N ASN A 95 4.76 -15.24 5.48
CA ASN A 95 6.12 -15.72 5.27
C ASN A 95 6.60 -15.56 3.83
N VAL A 96 5.70 -15.67 2.84
CA VAL A 96 6.10 -15.59 1.42
C VAL A 96 6.63 -14.20 1.09
N GLU A 97 5.89 -13.15 1.45
CA GLU A 97 6.33 -11.78 1.20
C GLU A 97 7.63 -11.46 1.92
N LEU A 98 7.72 -11.85 3.20
CA LEU A 98 8.95 -11.60 3.95
C LEU A 98 10.13 -12.37 3.36
N GLN A 99 9.93 -13.61 2.94
CA GLN A 99 11.01 -14.42 2.35
C GLN A 99 11.47 -13.90 1.00
N GLU A 100 10.55 -13.41 0.17
CA GLU A 100 10.87 -12.94 -1.17
C GLU A 100 11.56 -11.57 -1.17
N THR A 101 11.16 -10.69 -0.27
CA THR A 101 11.61 -9.29 -0.29
C THR A 101 12.69 -9.01 0.76
N ALA A 102 12.63 -9.66 1.91
CA ALA A 102 13.58 -9.41 3.00
C ALA A 102 15.06 -9.53 2.61
N PRO A 103 15.47 -10.45 1.71
CA PRO A 103 16.89 -10.55 1.33
C PRO A 103 17.47 -9.28 0.74
N PHE A 104 16.63 -8.39 0.21
CA PHE A 104 17.08 -7.14 -0.41
C PHE A 104 17.15 -5.96 0.57
N PHE A 105 16.87 -6.21 1.85
CA PHE A 105 16.84 -5.17 2.88
C PHE A 105 17.56 -5.63 4.15
N GLN A 106 18.01 -4.67 4.95
CA GLN A 106 18.63 -4.98 6.24
C GLN A 106 17.61 -5.44 7.27
N ASN A 107 16.41 -4.87 7.25
CA ASN A 107 15.34 -5.20 8.20
C ASN A 107 14.02 -5.38 7.45
N ALA A 108 13.20 -6.31 7.93
CA ALA A 108 11.89 -6.58 7.38
C ALA A 108 10.94 -6.97 8.51
N MET A 109 9.70 -6.45 8.46
CA MET A 109 8.69 -6.79 9.46
C MET A 109 7.29 -6.63 8.91
N LEU A 110 6.35 -7.39 9.48
CA LEU A 110 4.93 -7.17 9.31
C LEU A 110 4.51 -6.10 10.32
N ALA A 111 4.11 -4.94 9.85
CA ALA A 111 3.78 -3.80 10.70
C ALA A 111 2.31 -3.77 11.12
N GLY A 112 1.43 -4.38 10.34
CA GLY A 112 0.00 -4.38 10.67
C GLY A 112 -0.83 -5.23 9.73
N LEU A 113 -2.07 -5.49 10.15
CA LEU A 113 -3.08 -6.22 9.39
C LEU A 113 -4.39 -5.46 9.45
N ILE A 114 -5.19 -5.56 8.41
CA ILE A 114 -6.54 -5.03 8.43
C ILE A 114 -7.43 -5.99 9.20
N THR A 115 -8.01 -5.51 10.28
CA THR A 115 -8.72 -6.33 11.26
C THR A 115 -10.23 -6.29 11.14
N ASN A 116 -10.79 -5.35 10.39
CA ASN A 116 -12.24 -5.32 10.16
C ASN A 116 -12.62 -6.51 9.28
N GLN A 117 -13.17 -7.54 9.90
CA GLN A 117 -13.48 -8.82 9.23
C GLN A 117 -14.55 -8.72 8.16
N TYR A 118 -15.31 -7.64 8.14
CA TYR A 118 -16.36 -7.41 7.15
C TYR A 118 -15.87 -6.57 5.96
N ALA A 119 -14.69 -5.96 6.09
CA ALA A 119 -14.11 -5.17 5.01
C ALA A 119 -13.53 -6.08 3.93
N ARG A 120 -13.62 -5.63 2.68
CA ARG A 120 -13.00 -6.32 1.54
C ARG A 120 -11.50 -6.52 1.74
N GLU A 121 -10.86 -5.56 2.39
CA GLU A 121 -9.41 -5.58 2.64
C GLU A 121 -9.02 -6.40 3.87
N TYR A 122 -9.96 -7.11 4.50
CA TYR A 122 -9.65 -7.97 5.62
C TYR A 122 -8.52 -8.93 5.27
N GLY A 123 -7.52 -8.98 6.14
CA GLY A 123 -6.36 -9.83 5.93
C GLY A 123 -5.26 -9.19 5.10
N THR A 124 -5.45 -7.95 4.62
CA THR A 124 -4.38 -7.21 3.95
C THR A 124 -3.31 -6.84 4.97
N GLY A 125 -2.06 -7.10 4.63
CA GLY A 125 -0.91 -6.84 5.49
C GLY A 125 -0.13 -5.61 5.06
N ILE A 126 0.48 -4.96 6.03
CA ILE A 126 1.39 -3.84 5.83
C ILE A 126 2.78 -4.31 6.22
N PHE A 127 3.67 -4.40 5.24
CA PHE A 127 5.05 -4.87 5.44
C PHE A 127 6.00 -3.69 5.32
N VAL A 128 6.97 -3.62 6.23
CA VAL A 128 7.97 -2.56 6.25
C VAL A 128 9.35 -3.17 6.06
N PHE A 129 10.06 -2.66 5.07
CA PHE A 129 11.42 -3.06 4.75
C PHE A 129 12.30 -1.82 4.83
N THR A 130 13.42 -1.91 5.56
CA THR A 130 14.33 -0.78 5.75
C THR A 130 15.76 -1.17 5.41
N GLY A 131 16.53 -0.16 5.01
CA GLY A 131 17.94 -0.36 4.67
C GLY A 131 18.11 -1.15 3.38
N ALA A 132 17.69 -0.57 2.25
CA ALA A 132 17.79 -1.23 0.96
C ALA A 132 19.25 -1.58 0.60
N LYS A 133 19.46 -2.85 0.19
CA LYS A 133 20.74 -3.34 -0.31
C LYS A 133 20.83 -3.27 -1.84
N ILE A 134 19.73 -2.86 -2.48
CA ILE A 134 19.60 -2.78 -3.93
C ILE A 134 19.16 -1.38 -4.32
N ASP A 135 19.26 -1.05 -5.60
CA ASP A 135 18.67 0.17 -6.14
C ASP A 135 17.20 -0.05 -6.44
N ILE A 136 16.35 0.37 -5.50
CA ILE A 136 14.89 0.23 -5.63
C ILE A 136 14.40 0.95 -6.88
N ARG A 137 14.92 2.14 -7.14
CA ARG A 137 14.53 2.95 -8.29
C ARG A 137 14.76 2.23 -9.61
N GLN A 138 15.90 1.56 -9.74
CA GLN A 138 16.22 0.81 -10.96
C GLN A 138 15.26 -0.37 -11.15
N ARG A 139 14.94 -1.07 -10.09
CA ARG A 139 13.99 -2.17 -10.16
C ARG A 139 12.59 -1.71 -10.54
N ILE A 140 12.16 -0.55 -10.04
CA ILE A 140 10.89 0.05 -10.43
C ILE A 140 10.89 0.37 -11.92
N LYS A 141 11.96 0.99 -12.42
CA LYS A 141 12.09 1.30 -13.85
C LYS A 141 11.96 0.05 -14.71
N ASN A 142 12.64 -1.02 -14.32
CA ASN A 142 12.59 -2.28 -15.05
C ASN A 142 11.16 -2.87 -15.06
N THR A 143 10.49 -2.83 -13.93
CA THR A 143 9.11 -3.34 -13.83
C THR A 143 8.15 -2.51 -14.68
N ILE A 144 8.28 -1.19 -14.67
CA ILE A 144 7.43 -0.31 -15.48
C ILE A 144 7.63 -0.59 -16.96
N GLU A 145 8.88 -0.76 -17.40
CA GLU A 145 9.19 -1.06 -18.80
C GLU A 145 8.59 -2.40 -19.23
N GLU A 146 8.69 -3.43 -18.40
CA GLU A 146 8.05 -4.72 -18.67
C GLU A 146 6.55 -4.59 -18.83
N LYS A 147 5.89 -3.87 -17.94
CA LYS A 147 4.44 -3.70 -17.99
C LYS A 147 4.01 -2.90 -19.22
N LYS A 148 4.79 -1.93 -19.64
CA LYS A 148 4.49 -1.15 -20.84
C LYS A 148 4.60 -1.96 -22.13
N LYS A 149 5.46 -2.99 -22.17
CA LYS A 149 5.61 -3.86 -23.32
C LYS A 149 4.37 -4.69 -23.63
N PHE A 150 3.56 -4.96 -22.62
CA PHE A 150 2.39 -5.84 -22.72
C PHE A 150 1.07 -5.08 -22.73
N HIS A 151 1.13 -3.76 -22.93
CA HIS A 151 -0.07 -2.93 -22.99
C HIS A 151 -0.15 -2.15 -24.34
#